data_4c5c0bb4d535a6562362dca62aa79411
#
_entry.id   4c5c0bb4d535a6562362dca62aa79411
#
_cell.length_a   1.000
_cell.length_b   1.000
_cell.length_c   1.000
_cell.angle_alpha   90.00
_cell.angle_beta   90.00
_cell.angle_gamma   90.00
#
_symmetry.space_group_name_H-M   'P 1'
#
loop_
_entity.id
_entity.type
_entity.pdbx_description
1 polymer ?
#
loop_
_entity_poly.entity_id
_entity_poly.type
_entity_poly.pdbx_seq_one_letter_code
_entity_poly.pdbx_strand_id
1 'polypeptide(L)'
;MTAHVIYKDIDPTNTATQSSKIMKLIRKKIGFKNLIISDDISMKALKNSIKINTLKATSAGCNLILHCNANHSEMIIVAKNTPLVDNFVVKKTSQFYNFLS
;
A
#
# COMPACT_ATOMS: atom_id res chain seq x y z
N MET A 1 5.49 4.74 4.55
CA MET A 1 5.54 3.33 4.09
C MET A 1 4.96 2.44 5.19
N THR A 2 4.14 1.47 4.81
CA THR A 2 3.56 0.52 5.76
C THR A 2 4.45 -0.72 5.91
N ALA A 3 4.29 -1.45 7.02
CA ALA A 3 5.07 -2.65 7.29
C ALA A 3 4.20 -3.91 7.17
N HIS A 4 4.82 -5.03 6.76
CA HIS A 4 4.16 -6.34 6.70
C HIS A 4 4.21 -7.01 8.08
N VAL A 5 3.69 -6.33 9.08
CA VAL A 5 3.70 -6.75 10.49
C VAL A 5 2.27 -6.73 11.03
N ILE A 6 1.93 -7.73 11.81
CA ILE A 6 0.63 -7.79 12.50
C ILE A 6 0.76 -7.11 13.86
N TYR A 7 -0.06 -6.08 14.08
CA TYR A 7 -0.21 -5.42 15.38
C TYR A 7 -1.46 -5.99 16.04
N LYS A 8 -1.28 -7.02 16.86
CA LYS A 8 -2.36 -7.83 17.41
C LYS A 8 -3.44 -7.03 18.16
N ASP A 9 -3.03 -5.95 18.83
CA ASP A 9 -3.96 -5.13 19.62
C ASP A 9 -4.87 -4.27 18.74
N ILE A 10 -4.52 -4.07 17.47
CA ILE A 10 -5.30 -3.25 16.54
C ILE A 10 -6.01 -4.11 15.51
N ASP A 11 -5.28 -5.03 14.88
CA ASP A 11 -5.82 -5.96 13.89
C ASP A 11 -5.05 -7.28 13.98
N PRO A 12 -5.64 -8.30 14.64
CA PRO A 12 -4.94 -9.56 14.89
C PRO A 12 -4.81 -10.45 13.66
N THR A 13 -5.50 -10.14 12.56
CA THR A 13 -5.56 -11.03 11.38
C THR A 13 -4.80 -10.51 10.17
N ASN A 14 -4.65 -9.20 10.04
CA ASN A 14 -4.02 -8.60 8.86
C ASN A 14 -2.73 -7.85 9.22
N THR A 15 -1.75 -7.89 8.31
CA THR A 15 -0.57 -7.02 8.41
C THR A 15 -0.99 -5.57 8.28
N ALA A 16 -0.17 -4.63 8.75
CA ALA A 16 -0.46 -3.21 8.65
C ALA A 16 -0.74 -2.78 7.21
N THR A 17 0.02 -3.31 6.26
CA THR A 17 -0.16 -3.03 4.82
C THR A 17 -1.54 -3.42 4.31
N GLN A 18 -2.14 -4.46 4.88
CA GLN A 18 -3.40 -5.03 4.42
C GLN A 18 -4.56 -4.80 5.39
N SER A 19 -4.38 -3.92 6.38
CA SER A 19 -5.37 -3.65 7.42
C SER A 19 -6.08 -2.33 7.20
N SER A 20 -7.37 -2.37 6.88
CA SER A 20 -8.20 -1.17 6.79
C SER A 20 -8.32 -0.46 8.15
N LYS A 21 -8.28 -1.21 9.26
CA LYS A 21 -8.31 -0.65 10.61
C LYS A 21 -7.10 0.22 10.89
N ILE A 22 -5.91 -0.27 10.55
CA ILE A 22 -4.67 0.48 10.72
C ILE A 22 -4.64 1.70 9.79
N MET A 23 -5.10 1.56 8.54
CA MET A 23 -5.18 2.66 7.60
C MET A 23 -6.11 3.77 8.10
N LYS A 24 -7.25 3.41 8.68
CA LYS A 24 -8.17 4.38 9.29
C LYS A 24 -7.53 5.09 10.50
N LEU A 25 -6.78 4.36 11.30
CA LEU A 25 -6.04 4.94 12.43
C LEU A 25 -5.04 6.00 11.93
N ILE A 26 -4.27 5.67 10.91
CA ILE A 26 -3.29 6.57 10.30
C ILE A 26 -3.98 7.83 9.75
N ARG A 27 -5.07 7.65 9.01
CA ARG A 27 -5.78 8.76 8.37
C ARG A 27 -6.52 9.66 9.36
N LYS A 28 -7.23 9.06 10.33
CA LYS A 28 -8.14 9.79 11.21
C LYS A 28 -7.49 10.21 12.52
N LYS A 29 -6.84 9.28 13.25
CA LYS A 29 -6.26 9.61 14.56
C LYS A 29 -4.91 10.30 14.45
N ILE A 30 -4.03 9.79 13.60
CA ILE A 30 -2.72 10.42 13.38
C ILE A 30 -2.87 11.65 12.48
N GLY A 31 -3.86 11.64 11.59
CA GLY A 31 -4.11 12.77 10.69
C GLY A 31 -3.15 12.84 9.52
N PHE A 32 -2.58 11.71 9.13
CA PHE A 32 -1.66 11.67 7.99
C PHE A 32 -2.42 11.90 6.68
N LYS A 33 -2.07 12.94 5.94
CA LYS A 33 -2.79 13.38 4.74
C LYS A 33 -2.06 13.11 3.42
N ASN A 34 -0.89 12.46 3.48
CA ASN A 34 -0.08 12.21 2.30
C ASN A 34 -0.22 10.78 1.79
N LEU A 35 0.57 10.43 0.77
CA LEU A 35 0.52 9.11 0.15
C LEU A 35 0.98 8.01 1.11
N ILE A 36 0.23 6.92 1.14
CA ILE A 36 0.62 5.71 1.84
C ILE A 36 1.13 4.71 0.79
N ILE A 37 2.38 4.27 0.97
CA ILE A 37 3.05 3.33 0.08
C ILE A 37 3.22 2.02 0.83
N SER A 38 2.93 0.88 0.19
CA SER A 38 3.20 -0.43 0.78
C SER A 38 4.70 -0.66 0.90
N ASP A 39 5.11 -1.54 1.81
CA ASP A 39 6.41 -2.18 1.71
C ASP A 39 6.39 -3.17 0.53
N ASP A 40 7.54 -3.75 0.19
CA ASP A 40 7.66 -4.65 -0.96
C ASP A 40 6.60 -5.75 -0.92
N ILE A 41 5.69 -5.74 -1.89
CA ILE A 41 4.56 -6.67 -1.95
C ILE A 41 5.01 -8.11 -2.27
N SER A 42 6.23 -8.30 -2.73
CA SER A 42 6.80 -9.62 -3.01
C SER A 42 7.42 -10.31 -1.78
N MET A 43 7.44 -9.64 -0.62
CA MET A 43 8.01 -10.19 0.61
C MET A 43 7.21 -11.40 1.12
N LYS A 44 7.93 -12.40 1.62
CA LYS A 44 7.35 -13.65 2.12
C LYS A 44 6.50 -13.47 3.38
N ALA A 45 6.60 -12.34 4.06
CA ALA A 45 5.75 -12.02 5.21
C ALA A 45 4.27 -11.95 4.84
N LEU A 46 3.95 -11.71 3.56
CA LEU A 46 2.59 -11.78 3.05
C LEU A 46 2.31 -13.20 2.54
N LYS A 47 1.26 -13.81 3.08
CA LYS A 47 1.01 -15.26 2.93
C LYS A 47 0.24 -15.65 1.67
N ASN A 48 -0.41 -14.69 1.01
CA ASN A 48 -1.25 -14.97 -0.15
C ASN A 48 -0.46 -14.84 -1.45
N SER A 49 -1.12 -15.12 -2.59
CA SER A 49 -0.54 -14.87 -3.90
C SER A 49 -0.29 -13.37 -4.11
N ILE A 50 0.58 -13.03 -5.05
CA ILE A 50 0.88 -11.64 -5.41
C ILE A 50 -0.39 -10.87 -5.78
N LYS A 51 -1.30 -11.50 -6.54
CA LYS A 51 -2.58 -10.89 -6.91
C LYS A 51 -3.40 -10.52 -5.68
N ILE A 52 -3.60 -11.47 -4.78
CA ILE A 52 -4.41 -11.28 -3.57
C ILE A 52 -3.75 -10.26 -2.64
N ASN A 53 -2.44 -10.32 -2.48
CA ASN A 53 -1.70 -9.36 -1.63
C ASN A 53 -1.84 -7.93 -2.16
N THR A 54 -1.76 -7.75 -3.48
CA THR A 54 -1.95 -6.44 -4.12
C THR A 54 -3.37 -5.91 -3.90
N LEU A 55 -4.37 -6.75 -4.14
CA LEU A 55 -5.78 -6.37 -3.95
C LEU A 55 -6.08 -6.01 -2.49
N LYS A 56 -5.57 -6.78 -1.54
CA LYS A 56 -5.77 -6.50 -0.12
C LYS A 56 -5.11 -5.18 0.31
N ALA A 57 -3.90 -4.92 -0.15
CA ALA A 57 -3.19 -3.69 0.19
C ALA A 57 -3.90 -2.45 -0.37
N THR A 58 -4.32 -2.50 -1.62
CA THR A 58 -5.05 -1.38 -2.25
C THR A 58 -6.42 -1.18 -1.63
N SER A 59 -7.15 -2.27 -1.35
CA SER A 59 -8.46 -2.19 -0.69
C SER A 59 -8.37 -1.68 0.75
N ALA A 60 -7.27 -1.96 1.44
CA ALA A 60 -7.05 -1.45 2.80
C ALA A 60 -6.79 0.06 2.83
N GLY A 61 -6.20 0.62 1.78
CA GLY A 61 -5.98 2.05 1.71
C GLY A 61 -4.59 2.49 1.24
N CYS A 62 -3.72 1.56 0.81
CA CYS A 62 -2.45 1.92 0.18
C CYS A 62 -2.71 2.66 -1.14
N ASN A 63 -2.07 3.80 -1.32
CA ASN A 63 -2.18 4.59 -2.54
C ASN A 63 -1.23 4.09 -3.62
N LEU A 64 -0.08 3.58 -3.23
CA LEU A 64 0.95 3.06 -4.12
C LEU A 64 1.42 1.70 -3.61
N ILE A 65 1.72 0.81 -4.55
CA ILE A 65 2.22 -0.53 -4.26
C ILE A 65 3.67 -0.63 -4.70
N LEU A 66 4.54 -1.01 -3.77
CA LEU A 66 5.95 -1.22 -4.04
C LEU A 66 6.20 -2.68 -4.39
N HIS A 67 6.95 -2.94 -5.46
CA HIS A 67 7.39 -4.27 -5.85
C HIS A 67 8.88 -4.21 -6.18
N CYS A 68 9.70 -4.90 -5.39
CA CYS A 68 11.16 -4.82 -5.48
C CYS A 68 11.80 -6.04 -6.14
N ASN A 69 11.02 -7.07 -6.44
CA ASN A 69 11.50 -8.28 -7.12
C ASN A 69 11.55 -8.02 -8.63
N ALA A 70 12.64 -8.41 -9.28
CA ALA A 70 12.82 -8.25 -10.72
C ALA A 70 12.02 -9.28 -11.56
N ASN A 71 11.13 -10.06 -10.95
CA ASN A 71 10.29 -11.03 -11.64
C ASN A 71 9.25 -10.31 -12.52
N HIS A 72 9.42 -10.42 -13.83
CA HIS A 72 8.57 -9.71 -14.80
C HIS A 72 7.11 -10.15 -14.74
N SER A 73 6.86 -11.45 -14.55
CA SER A 73 5.50 -12.00 -14.45
C SER A 73 4.75 -11.42 -13.24
N GLU A 74 5.43 -11.31 -12.10
CA GLU A 74 4.86 -10.70 -10.89
C GLU A 74 4.57 -9.22 -11.09
N MET A 75 5.47 -8.48 -11.75
CA MET A 75 5.29 -7.06 -12.03
C MET A 75 4.03 -6.82 -12.87
N ILE A 76 3.77 -7.67 -13.86
CA ILE A 76 2.55 -7.60 -14.67
C ILE A 76 1.31 -7.83 -13.82
N ILE A 77 1.33 -8.84 -12.93
CA ILE A 77 0.21 -9.14 -12.04
C ILE A 77 -0.09 -7.96 -11.11
N VAL A 78 0.94 -7.37 -10.51
CA VAL A 78 0.78 -6.21 -9.64
C VAL A 78 0.18 -5.04 -10.42
N ALA A 79 0.69 -4.74 -11.60
CA ALA A 79 0.20 -3.65 -12.44
C ALA A 79 -1.27 -3.82 -12.82
N LYS A 80 -1.68 -5.05 -13.17
CA LYS A 80 -3.06 -5.35 -13.56
C LYS A 80 -4.04 -5.26 -12.39
N ASN A 81 -3.60 -5.49 -11.16
CA ASN A 81 -4.45 -5.50 -9.98
C ASN A 81 -4.36 -4.22 -9.14
N THR A 82 -3.55 -3.27 -9.56
CA THR A 82 -3.46 -1.95 -8.94
C THR A 82 -4.45 -1.01 -9.63
N PRO A 83 -5.26 -0.24 -8.87
CA PRO A 83 -6.20 0.71 -9.47
C PRO A 83 -5.49 1.79 -10.28
N LEU A 84 -6.22 2.40 -11.21
CA LEU A 84 -5.73 3.58 -11.92
C LEU A 84 -5.46 4.71 -10.92
N VAL A 85 -4.51 5.59 -11.29
CA VAL A 85 -4.15 6.75 -10.47
C VAL A 85 -5.38 7.62 -10.26
N ASP A 86 -5.75 7.88 -9.02
CA ASP A 86 -6.88 8.74 -8.69
C ASP A 86 -6.43 10.20 -8.50
N ASN A 87 -7.42 11.09 -8.30
CA ASN A 87 -7.15 12.52 -8.15
C ASN A 87 -6.30 12.83 -6.91
N PHE A 88 -6.45 12.05 -5.85
CA PHE A 88 -5.66 12.22 -4.64
C PHE A 88 -4.17 11.96 -4.93
N VAL A 89 -3.85 10.86 -5.60
CA VAL A 89 -2.46 10.50 -5.96
C VAL A 89 -1.88 11.55 -6.90
N VAL A 90 -2.62 12.00 -7.91
CA VAL A 90 -2.18 13.04 -8.84
C VAL A 90 -1.85 14.32 -8.09
N LYS A 91 -2.75 14.77 -7.21
CA LYS A 91 -2.56 15.99 -6.42
C LYS A 91 -1.32 15.92 -5.55
N LYS A 92 -1.14 14.82 -4.82
CA LYS A 92 0.00 14.67 -3.90
C LYS A 92 1.32 14.54 -4.65
N THR A 93 1.33 13.83 -5.76
CA THR A 93 2.51 13.71 -6.62
C THR A 93 2.90 15.07 -7.21
N SER A 94 1.93 15.84 -7.67
CA SER A 94 2.16 17.18 -8.21
C SER A 94 2.73 18.12 -7.14
N GLN A 95 2.23 18.07 -5.92
CA GLN A 95 2.77 18.84 -4.81
C GLN A 95 4.23 18.47 -4.52
N PHE A 96 4.55 17.19 -4.58
CA PHE A 96 5.92 16.71 -4.38
C PHE A 96 6.86 17.27 -5.46
N TYR A 97 6.48 17.23 -6.72
CA TYR A 97 7.26 17.79 -7.80
C TYR A 97 7.44 19.30 -7.66
N ASN A 98 6.41 20.02 -7.27
CA ASN A 98 6.50 21.46 -7.04
C ASN A 98 7.47 21.78 -5.90
N PHE A 99 7.51 20.95 -4.87
CA PHE A 99 8.45 21.10 -3.76
C PHE A 99 9.90 20.90 -4.22
N LEU A 100 10.14 19.94 -5.12
CA LEU A 100 11.48 19.65 -5.65
C LEU A 100 11.97 20.70 -6.66
N SER A 101 11.07 21.39 -7.33
CA SER A 101 11.42 22.41 -8.31
C SER A 101 11.65 23.76 -7.63
#